data_66d05d69e9a194e4edbc31d29d413cce
#
_entry.id   66d05d69e9a194e4edbc31d29d413cce
#
_cell.length_a   1.000
_cell.length_b   1.000
_cell.length_c   1.000
_cell.angle_alpha   90.00
_cell.angle_beta   90.00
_cell.angle_gamma   90.00
#
_symmetry.space_group_name_H-M   'P 1'
#
loop_
_entity.id
_entity.type
_entity.pdbx_description
1 polymer ?
#
loop_
_entity_poly.entity_id
_entity_poly.type
_entity_poly.pdbx_seq_one_letter_code
_entity_poly.pdbx_strand_id
1 'polypeptide(L)'
;VADLGLEWEQRVGLPLPLGSIIIDRSLGEQVASDVERLIRRSIEYAFANPTVSRDFIKSHAQELEDDVIDKHISLFVNDFSLALGDEGRRAVEELTK
;
A
#
# COMPACT_ATOMS: atom_id res chain seq x y z
N VAL A 1 -25.05 -8.70 -2.24
CA VAL A 1 -23.61 -8.91 -2.36
C VAL A 1 -22.91 -8.30 -1.15
N ALA A 2 -22.04 -9.05 -0.52
CA ALA A 2 -21.31 -8.58 0.65
C ALA A 2 -20.15 -7.68 0.25
N ASP A 3 -20.00 -6.57 0.96
CA ASP A 3 -18.79 -5.73 0.91
C ASP A 3 -17.84 -6.24 2.00
N LEU A 4 -16.79 -6.94 1.60
CA LEU A 4 -15.85 -7.57 2.53
C LEU A 4 -15.09 -6.55 3.36
N GLY A 5 -14.74 -5.40 2.77
CA GLY A 5 -14.08 -4.33 3.51
C GLY A 5 -14.95 -3.76 4.62
N LEU A 6 -16.22 -3.50 4.31
CA LEU A 6 -17.18 -3.01 5.30
C LEU A 6 -17.43 -4.04 6.39
N GLU A 7 -17.61 -5.32 6.04
CA GLU A 7 -17.76 -6.41 7.01
C GLU A 7 -16.57 -6.50 7.96
N TRP A 8 -15.35 -6.41 7.41
CA TRP A 8 -14.13 -6.43 8.21
C TRP A 8 -14.07 -5.26 9.18
N GLU A 9 -14.31 -4.04 8.70
CA GLU A 9 -14.28 -2.84 9.54
C GLU A 9 -15.30 -2.90 10.67
N GLN A 10 -16.51 -3.39 10.39
CA GLN A 10 -17.55 -3.51 11.40
C GLN A 10 -17.22 -4.55 12.46
N ARG A 11 -16.57 -5.64 12.10
CA ARG A 11 -16.25 -6.74 13.03
C ARG A 11 -14.95 -6.52 13.78
N VAL A 12 -13.94 -5.98 13.12
CA VAL A 12 -12.57 -5.89 13.65
C VAL A 12 -12.22 -4.47 14.10
N GLY A 13 -12.77 -3.45 13.43
CA GLY A 13 -12.46 -2.05 13.74
C GLY A 13 -11.07 -1.61 13.27
N LEU A 14 -10.50 -2.34 12.32
CA LEU A 14 -9.16 -2.08 11.77
C LEU A 14 -9.25 -2.06 10.24
N PRO A 15 -8.29 -1.41 9.55
CA PRO A 15 -8.26 -1.44 8.10
C PRO A 15 -8.05 -2.86 7.57
N LEU A 16 -8.58 -3.16 6.39
CA LEU A 16 -8.41 -4.47 5.75
C LEU A 16 -7.08 -4.49 4.98
N PRO A 17 -6.12 -5.36 5.36
CA PRO A 17 -4.89 -5.54 4.60
C PRO A 17 -5.21 -6.21 3.26
N LEU A 18 -4.82 -5.57 2.14
CA LEU A 18 -5.12 -6.07 0.79
C LEU A 18 -3.92 -6.73 0.12
N GLY A 19 -2.73 -6.25 0.40
CA GLY A 19 -1.52 -6.81 -0.16
C GLY A 19 -0.29 -6.39 0.63
N SER A 20 0.82 -7.06 0.37
CA SER A 20 2.08 -6.72 1.04
C SER A 20 3.27 -7.07 0.16
N ILE A 21 4.38 -6.40 0.40
CA ILE A 21 5.67 -6.72 -0.19
C ILE A 21 6.45 -7.53 0.84
N ILE A 22 6.93 -8.68 0.44
CA ILE A 22 7.71 -9.56 1.33
C ILE A 22 9.12 -9.72 0.80
N ILE A 23 10.04 -10.06 1.71
CA ILE A 23 11.44 -10.28 1.37
C ILE A 23 11.91 -11.57 2.03
N ASP A 24 12.81 -12.29 1.35
CA ASP A 24 13.39 -13.53 1.87
C ASP A 24 14.29 -13.22 3.07
N ARG A 25 14.07 -13.90 4.18
CA ARG A 25 14.85 -13.73 5.42
C ARG A 25 16.33 -14.07 5.24
N SER A 26 16.66 -14.93 4.29
CA SER A 26 18.06 -15.32 4.02
C SER A 26 18.93 -14.16 3.56
N LEU A 27 18.33 -13.06 3.07
CA LEU A 27 19.06 -11.85 2.65
C LEU A 27 19.56 -11.04 3.85
N GLY A 28 19.05 -11.30 5.04
CA GLY A 28 19.48 -10.63 6.28
C GLY A 28 18.74 -9.33 6.57
N GLU A 29 18.84 -8.92 7.84
CA GLU A 29 18.10 -7.73 8.32
C GLU A 29 18.59 -6.43 7.71
N GLN A 30 19.88 -6.32 7.39
CA GLN A 30 20.43 -5.11 6.80
C GLN A 30 19.85 -4.87 5.40
N VAL A 31 19.78 -5.90 4.57
CA VAL A 31 19.19 -5.80 3.24
C VAL A 31 17.69 -5.48 3.34
N ALA A 32 16.99 -6.15 4.25
CA ALA A 32 15.56 -5.89 4.47
C ALA A 32 15.32 -4.43 4.89
N SER A 33 16.11 -3.90 5.80
CA SER A 33 16.02 -2.52 6.26
C SER A 33 16.34 -1.53 5.15
N ASP A 34 17.35 -1.80 4.34
CA ASP A 34 17.72 -0.94 3.21
C ASP A 34 16.63 -0.90 2.15
N VAL A 35 16.04 -2.05 1.81
CA VAL A 35 14.95 -2.13 0.83
C VAL A 35 13.70 -1.41 1.35
N GLU A 36 13.35 -1.61 2.61
CA GLU A 36 12.22 -0.92 3.24
C GLU A 36 12.39 0.61 3.16
N ARG A 37 13.58 1.10 3.49
CA ARG A 37 13.88 2.53 3.41
C ARG A 37 13.77 3.05 1.98
N LEU A 38 14.29 2.30 1.00
CA LEU A 38 14.24 2.71 -0.42
C LEU A 38 12.81 2.73 -0.95
N ILE A 39 12.00 1.74 -0.60
CA ILE A 39 10.58 1.73 -0.98
C ILE A 39 9.86 2.92 -0.36
N ARG A 40 10.08 3.18 0.92
CA ARG A 40 9.48 4.33 1.59
C ARG A 40 9.86 5.65 0.92
N ARG A 41 11.14 5.84 0.60
CA ARG A 41 11.61 7.05 -0.08
C ARG A 41 10.99 7.19 -1.48
N SER A 42 10.83 6.09 -2.18
CA SER A 42 10.17 6.07 -3.48
C SER A 42 8.71 6.53 -3.38
N ILE A 43 7.99 6.06 -2.38
CA ILE A 43 6.58 6.45 -2.15
C ILE A 43 6.50 7.93 -1.74
N GLU A 44 7.39 8.38 -0.85
CA GLU A 44 7.44 9.78 -0.44
C GLU A 44 7.70 10.70 -1.64
N TYR A 45 8.61 10.30 -2.53
CA TYR A 45 8.89 11.04 -3.76
C TYR A 45 7.65 11.09 -4.66
N ALA A 46 6.95 9.98 -4.82
CA ALA A 46 5.74 9.92 -5.63
C ALA A 46 4.63 10.82 -5.06
N PHE A 47 4.48 10.88 -3.75
CA PHE A 47 3.50 11.77 -3.11
C PHE A 47 3.85 13.25 -3.32
N ALA A 48 5.13 13.59 -3.27
CA ALA A 48 5.61 14.96 -3.49
C ALA A 48 5.57 15.36 -4.98
N ASN A 49 5.57 14.39 -5.89
CA ASN A 49 5.65 14.62 -7.34
C ASN A 49 4.62 13.75 -8.07
N PRO A 50 3.32 13.98 -7.85
CA PRO A 50 2.26 13.05 -8.31
C PRO A 50 2.12 12.92 -9.82
N THR A 51 2.70 13.84 -10.60
CA THR A 51 2.59 13.80 -12.07
C THR A 51 3.79 13.14 -12.75
N VAL A 52 4.89 12.87 -12.03
CA VAL A 52 6.14 12.37 -12.62
C VAL A 52 5.96 11.01 -13.29
N SER A 53 5.17 10.12 -12.70
CA SER A 53 4.92 8.78 -13.23
C SER A 53 3.63 8.65 -14.04
N ARG A 54 2.95 9.76 -14.32
CA ARG A 54 1.63 9.74 -14.98
C ARG A 54 1.65 9.04 -16.33
N ASP A 55 2.62 9.37 -17.19
CA ASP A 55 2.71 8.76 -18.51
C ASP A 55 3.00 7.27 -18.43
N PHE A 56 3.85 6.85 -17.51
CA PHE A 56 4.12 5.44 -17.28
C PHE A 56 2.86 4.70 -16.83
N ILE A 57 2.14 5.28 -15.87
CA ILE A 57 0.89 4.69 -15.37
C ILE A 57 -0.12 4.54 -16.51
N LYS A 58 -0.32 5.57 -17.31
CA LYS A 58 -1.26 5.54 -18.44
C LYS A 58 -0.88 4.52 -19.50
N SER A 59 0.41 4.30 -19.72
CA SER A 59 0.88 3.30 -20.70
C SER A 59 0.62 1.86 -20.29
N HIS A 60 0.37 1.61 -18.99
CA HIS A 60 0.16 0.27 -18.44
C HIS A 60 -1.22 0.06 -17.82
N ALA A 61 -2.00 1.13 -17.64
CA ALA A 61 -3.32 1.05 -17.02
C ALA A 61 -4.41 0.87 -18.07
N GLN A 62 -5.48 0.16 -17.71
CA GLN A 62 -6.67 0.07 -18.54
C GLN A 62 -7.52 1.32 -18.43
N GLU A 63 -7.56 1.93 -17.25
CA GLU A 63 -8.26 3.18 -17.00
C GLU A 63 -7.32 4.35 -17.23
N LEU A 64 -7.73 5.30 -18.08
CA LEU A 64 -6.92 6.45 -18.48
C LEU A 64 -7.43 7.79 -17.94
N GLU A 65 -8.59 7.82 -17.29
CA GLU A 65 -9.13 9.03 -16.69
C GLU A 65 -8.31 9.41 -15.44
N ASP A 66 -7.79 10.64 -15.42
CA ASP A 66 -6.90 11.10 -14.36
C ASP A 66 -7.52 11.02 -12.96
N ASP A 67 -8.80 11.39 -12.83
CA ASP A 67 -9.49 11.37 -11.53
C ASP A 67 -9.70 9.95 -11.01
N VAL A 68 -9.94 8.99 -11.89
CA VAL A 68 -10.08 7.57 -11.52
C VAL A 68 -8.73 6.99 -11.10
N ILE A 69 -7.67 7.32 -11.85
CA ILE A 69 -6.30 6.92 -11.50
C ILE A 69 -5.93 7.48 -10.13
N ASP A 70 -6.18 8.76 -9.88
CA ASP A 70 -5.85 9.39 -8.61
C ASP A 70 -6.61 8.77 -7.43
N LYS A 71 -7.89 8.46 -7.61
CA LYS A 71 -8.69 7.78 -6.59
C LYS A 71 -8.16 6.38 -6.31
N HIS A 72 -7.79 5.65 -7.35
CA HIS A 72 -7.23 4.30 -7.20
C HIS A 72 -5.91 4.34 -6.42
N ILE A 73 -5.01 5.26 -6.79
CA ILE A 73 -3.74 5.42 -6.09
C ILE A 73 -3.98 5.79 -4.62
N SER A 74 -4.89 6.75 -4.35
CA SER A 74 -5.17 7.17 -2.98
C SER A 74 -5.75 6.05 -2.12
N LEU A 75 -6.51 5.14 -2.72
CA LEU A 75 -7.08 4.01 -2.00
C LEU A 75 -6.01 2.95 -1.67
N PHE A 76 -5.11 2.64 -2.61
CA PHE A 76 -4.16 1.54 -2.47
C PHE A 76 -2.77 1.97 -2.05
N VAL A 77 -2.40 3.24 -2.23
CA VAL A 77 -1.10 3.79 -1.82
C VAL A 77 -1.35 4.96 -0.88
N ASN A 78 -1.18 4.74 0.41
CA ASN A 78 -1.54 5.69 1.46
C ASN A 78 -0.52 5.66 2.60
N ASP A 79 -0.87 6.18 3.76
CA ASP A 79 0.02 6.24 4.92
C ASP A 79 0.49 4.86 5.38
N PHE A 80 -0.35 3.82 5.25
CA PHE A 80 0.06 2.45 5.57
C PHE A 80 1.13 1.92 4.60
N SER A 81 1.18 2.44 3.37
CA SER A 81 2.24 2.10 2.41
C SER A 81 3.59 2.67 2.81
N LEU A 82 3.60 3.85 3.47
CA LEU A 82 4.83 4.46 3.99
C LEU A 82 5.33 3.73 5.22
N ALA A 83 4.44 3.44 6.16
CA ALA A 83 4.74 2.72 7.39
C ALA A 83 3.47 2.06 7.90
N LEU A 84 3.59 0.79 8.27
CA LEU A 84 2.44 0.01 8.72
C LEU A 84 1.83 0.58 10.01
N GLY A 85 2.69 1.00 10.95
CA GLY A 85 2.26 1.51 12.25
C GLY A 85 1.66 0.39 13.12
N ASP A 86 1.23 0.77 14.33
CA ASP A 86 0.63 -0.20 15.25
C ASP A 86 -0.73 -0.68 14.76
N GLU A 87 -1.53 0.21 14.23
CA GLU A 87 -2.86 -0.13 13.70
C GLU A 87 -2.76 -1.09 12.53
N GLY A 88 -1.88 -0.81 11.56
CA GLY A 88 -1.67 -1.70 10.42
C GLY A 88 -1.12 -3.06 10.83
N ARG A 89 -0.19 -3.08 11.80
CA ARG A 89 0.36 -4.32 12.33
C ARG A 89 -0.74 -5.17 12.98
N ARG A 90 -1.59 -4.56 13.79
CA ARG A 90 -2.72 -5.25 14.42
C ARG A 90 -3.70 -5.79 13.38
N ALA A 91 -3.94 -5.05 12.30
CA ALA A 91 -4.80 -5.52 11.22
C ALA A 91 -4.24 -6.78 10.55
N VAL A 92 -2.93 -6.79 10.26
CA VAL A 92 -2.27 -7.98 9.69
C VAL A 92 -2.33 -9.15 10.66
N GLU A 93 -2.09 -8.93 11.95
CA GLU A 93 -2.18 -9.98 12.97
C GLU A 93 -3.59 -10.57 13.04
N GLU A 94 -4.63 -9.72 13.02
CA GLU A 94 -6.01 -10.21 13.03
C GLU A 94 -6.35 -11.04 11.79
N LEU A 95 -5.88 -10.60 10.62
CA LEU A 95 -6.14 -11.32 9.37
C LEU A 95 -5.45 -12.70 9.33
N THR A 96 -4.29 -12.80 9.95
CA THR A 96 -3.47 -14.02 9.90
C THR A 96 -3.66 -14.97 11.10
N LYS A 97 -4.61 -14.69 11.96
CA LYS A 97 -4.97 -15.59 13.07
C LYS A 97 -5.50 -16.94 12.62
#